data_97de065d87ffd8323fe817bc40e870f0
#
_entry.id   97de065d87ffd8323fe817bc40e870f0
#
_cell.length_a   1.000
_cell.length_b   1.000
_cell.length_c   1.000
_cell.angle_alpha   90.00
_cell.angle_beta   90.00
_cell.angle_gamma   90.00
#
_symmetry.space_group_name_H-M   'P 1'
#
loop_
_entity.id
_entity.type
_entity.pdbx_description
1 polymer ?
#
loop_
_entity_poly.entity_id
_entity_poly.type
_entity_poly.pdbx_seq_one_letter_code
_entity_poly.pdbx_strand_id
1 'polypeptide(L)' 'KYSEGLPGKRYYGGNEFVDQVENIAIERALKLFGAEFCNVQPHSGAQANMAVFEAVLKPGDTILGMRLDQ' A
#
# COMPACT_ATOMS: atom_id res chain seq x y z
N LYS A 1 -14.09 13.45 0.44
CA LYS A 1 -15.00 12.46 1.01
C LYS A 1 -14.23 11.39 1.77
N TYR A 2 -14.75 10.99 2.93
CA TYR A 2 -14.13 9.91 3.72
C TYR A 2 -14.33 8.57 3.03
N SER A 3 -13.26 7.79 2.93
CA SER A 3 -13.27 6.53 2.19
C SER A 3 -12.51 5.43 2.93
N GLU A 4 -12.65 5.38 4.25
CA GLU A 4 -12.00 4.35 5.06
C GLU A 4 -12.44 2.96 4.61
N GLY A 5 -11.49 2.05 4.58
CA GLY A 5 -11.72 0.67 4.19
C GLY A 5 -11.18 0.34 2.81
N LEU A 6 -11.47 -0.87 2.35
CA LEU A 6 -11.06 -1.38 1.05
C LEU A 6 -12.18 -1.23 0.02
N PRO A 7 -11.88 -1.26 -1.28
CA PRO A 7 -12.92 -1.24 -2.32
C PRO A 7 -13.99 -2.30 -2.05
N GLY A 8 -15.26 -1.88 -2.10
CA GLY A 8 -16.38 -2.76 -1.81
C GLY A 8 -16.65 -3.01 -0.33
N LYS A 9 -15.75 -2.54 0.55
CA LYS A 9 -15.87 -2.73 2.01
C LYS A 9 -15.63 -1.43 2.76
N ARG A 10 -16.15 -0.33 2.21
CA ARG A 10 -15.98 0.99 2.81
C ARG A 10 -16.87 1.16 4.04
N TYR A 11 -16.35 1.90 5.03
CA TYR A 11 -17.12 2.27 6.21
C TYR A 11 -18.26 3.22 5.86
N TYR A 12 -18.01 4.18 4.94
CA TYR A 12 -19.01 5.12 4.48
C TYR A 12 -19.53 4.73 3.09
N GLY A 13 -20.79 5.05 2.82
CA GLY A 13 -21.37 4.81 1.51
C GLY A 13 -20.96 5.85 0.47
N GLY A 14 -21.31 5.61 -0.80
CA GLY A 14 -21.08 6.56 -1.88
C GLY A 14 -19.64 6.64 -2.36
N ASN A 15 -18.87 5.57 -2.21
CA ASN A 15 -17.46 5.53 -2.61
C ASN A 15 -17.21 4.70 -3.88
N GLU A 16 -18.24 4.47 -4.68
CA GLU A 16 -18.10 3.65 -5.89
C GLU A 16 -17.09 4.22 -6.88
N PHE A 17 -16.99 5.54 -7.00
CA PHE A 17 -16.00 6.16 -7.91
C PHE A 17 -14.60 6.11 -7.31
N VAL A 18 -14.48 6.26 -5.99
CA VAL A 18 -13.20 6.10 -5.30
C VAL A 18 -12.71 4.67 -5.45
N ASP A 19 -13.62 3.70 -5.34
CA ASP A 19 -13.30 2.29 -5.55
C ASP A 19 -12.74 2.06 -6.95
N GLN A 20 -13.33 2.68 -7.98
CA GLN A 20 -12.83 2.57 -9.36
C GLN A 20 -11.42 3.12 -9.48
N VAL A 21 -11.14 4.28 -8.87
CA VAL A 21 -9.81 4.89 -8.91
C VAL A 21 -8.78 3.98 -8.24
N GLU A 22 -9.11 3.46 -7.06
CA GLU A 22 -8.20 2.59 -6.34
C GLU A 22 -7.95 1.28 -7.09
N ASN A 23 -9.00 0.69 -7.67
CA ASN A 23 -8.86 -0.54 -8.46
C ASN A 23 -8.00 -0.34 -9.70
N ILE A 24 -8.12 0.80 -10.37
CA ILE A 24 -7.26 1.14 -11.52
C ILE A 24 -5.80 1.21 -11.09
N ALA A 25 -5.52 1.87 -9.96
CA ALA A 25 -4.17 1.98 -9.44
C ALA A 25 -3.58 0.60 -9.12
N ILE A 26 -4.36 -0.26 -8.47
CA ILE A 26 -3.94 -1.63 -8.14
C ILE A 26 -3.63 -2.41 -9.42
N GLU A 27 -4.54 -2.41 -10.39
CA GLU A 27 -4.36 -3.14 -11.64
C GLU A 27 -3.10 -2.70 -12.38
N ARG A 28 -2.88 -1.39 -12.47
CA ARG A 28 -1.71 -0.85 -13.15
C ARG A 28 -0.41 -1.20 -12.45
N ALA A 29 -0.40 -1.13 -11.11
CA ALA A 29 0.78 -1.51 -10.33
C ALA A 29 1.08 -2.99 -10.49
N LEU A 30 0.09 -3.86 -10.42
CA LEU A 30 0.26 -5.31 -10.62
C LEU A 30 0.86 -5.60 -11.99
N LYS A 31 0.34 -4.92 -13.02
CA LYS A 31 0.80 -5.13 -14.39
C LYS A 31 2.22 -4.60 -14.59
N LEU A 32 2.51 -3.42 -14.05
CA LEU A 32 3.83 -2.79 -14.20
C LEU A 32 4.94 -3.62 -13.57
N PHE A 33 4.70 -4.15 -12.37
CA PHE A 33 5.70 -4.88 -11.60
C PHE A 33 5.60 -6.40 -11.75
N GLY A 34 4.60 -6.90 -12.47
CA GLY A 34 4.39 -8.34 -12.60
C GLY A 34 4.08 -9.00 -11.25
N ALA A 35 3.39 -8.29 -10.36
CA ALA A 35 3.12 -8.75 -9.01
C ALA A 35 1.78 -9.48 -8.92
N GLU A 36 1.60 -10.26 -7.85
CA GLU A 36 0.35 -10.96 -7.58
C GLU A 36 -0.57 -10.16 -6.66
N PHE A 37 0.01 -9.33 -5.79
CA PHE A 37 -0.72 -8.54 -4.81
C PHE A 37 -0.20 -7.12 -4.78
N CYS A 38 -1.06 -6.18 -4.46
CA CYS A 38 -0.69 -4.78 -4.37
C CYS A 38 -1.62 -4.04 -3.41
N ASN A 39 -1.05 -3.16 -2.62
CA ASN A 39 -1.82 -2.23 -1.79
C ASN A 39 -1.34 -0.82 -2.11
N VAL A 40 -2.25 0.03 -2.57
CA VAL A 40 -1.94 1.40 -2.98
C VAL A 40 -2.38 2.44 -1.94
N GLN A 41 -2.74 2.01 -0.73
CA GLN A 41 -3.24 2.92 0.30
C GLN A 41 -2.17 3.65 1.12
N PRO A 42 -0.90 3.19 1.23
CA PRO A 42 0.09 3.94 1.99
C PRO A 42 0.21 5.39 1.52
N HIS A 43 0.36 6.30 2.47
CA HIS A 43 0.42 7.73 2.17
C HIS A 43 1.78 8.19 1.64
N SER A 44 2.81 7.37 1.84
CA SER A 44 4.18 7.70 1.45
C SER A 44 5.02 6.45 1.34
N GLY A 45 6.19 6.58 0.71
CA GLY A 45 7.16 5.49 0.68
C GLY A 45 7.62 5.07 2.06
N ALA A 46 7.78 6.04 2.97
CA ALA A 46 8.15 5.75 4.36
C ALA A 46 7.09 4.90 5.05
N GLN A 47 5.82 5.22 4.87
CA GLN A 47 4.73 4.43 5.45
C GLN A 47 4.67 3.03 4.83
N ALA A 48 4.86 2.92 3.53
CA ALA A 48 4.89 1.63 2.85
C ALA A 48 6.03 0.76 3.39
N ASN A 49 7.21 1.33 3.56
CA ASN A 49 8.37 0.62 4.11
C ASN A 49 8.12 0.18 5.55
N MET A 50 7.53 1.04 6.37
CA MET A 50 7.17 0.67 7.74
C MET A 50 6.21 -0.50 7.78
N ALA A 51 5.22 -0.52 6.88
CA ALA A 51 4.28 -1.63 6.81
C ALA A 51 4.99 -2.95 6.48
N VAL A 52 5.94 -2.91 5.56
CA VAL A 52 6.74 -4.11 5.21
C VAL A 52 7.58 -4.55 6.41
N PHE A 53 8.24 -3.62 7.11
CA PHE A 53 9.02 -3.96 8.28
C PHE A 53 8.16 -4.61 9.37
N GLU A 54 7.00 -4.05 9.63
CA GLU A 54 6.07 -4.62 10.61
C GLU A 54 5.60 -6.02 10.22
N ALA A 55 5.41 -6.26 8.93
CA ALA A 55 4.93 -7.55 8.45
C ALA A 55 5.98 -8.65 8.56
N VAL A 56 7.27 -8.34 8.36
CA VAL A 56 8.32 -9.37 8.23
C VAL A 56 9.36 -9.36 9.35
N LEU A 57 9.41 -8.32 10.16
CA LEU A 57 10.43 -8.16 11.19
C LEU A 57 9.85 -8.16 12.60
N LYS A 58 10.66 -8.58 13.56
CA LYS A 58 10.38 -8.50 14.99
C LYS A 58 11.34 -7.51 15.62
N PRO A 59 10.98 -6.87 16.75
CA PRO A 59 11.92 -6.01 17.47
C PRO A 59 13.24 -6.72 17.72
N GLY A 60 14.36 -6.06 17.40
CA GLY A 60 15.69 -6.62 17.55
C GLY A 60 16.25 -7.28 16.30
N ASP A 61 15.45 -7.47 15.27
CA ASP A 61 15.95 -8.03 14.01
C ASP A 61 16.91 -7.06 13.33
N THR A 62 17.85 -7.61 12.55
CA THR A 62 18.87 -6.83 11.86
C THR A 62 18.39 -6.44 10.46
N ILE A 63 18.63 -5.19 10.09
CA ILE A 63 18.32 -4.67 8.76
C ILE A 63 19.61 -4.19 8.11
N LEU A 64 19.82 -4.55 6.84
CA LEU A 64 20.91 -4.01 6.05
C LEU A 64 20.37 -2.90 5.17
N GLY A 65 20.81 -1.68 5.41
CA GLY A 65 20.38 -0.52 4.63
C GLY A 65 21.54 0.08 3.87
N MET A 66 21.20 0.86 2.84
CA MET A 66 22.21 1.61 2.09
C MET A 66 22.52 2.93 2.81
N ARG A 67 23.70 3.44 2.57
CA ARG A 67 24.10 4.76 3.10
C ARG A 67 23.32 5.85 2.37
N LEU A 68 23.19 7.00 3.01
CA LEU A 68 22.44 8.12 2.44
C LEU A 68 23.02 8.62 1.13
N ASP A 69 24.31 8.44 0.93
CA ASP A 69 25.02 8.90 -0.26
C ASP A 69 25.07 7.88 -1.39
N GLN A 70 24.24 6.87 -1.31
CA GLN A 70 24.17 5.82 -2.33
C GLN A 70 23.05 6.10 -3.34
#